data_2153ce9e4f5b471100ffd23fa3eb7c33
#
_entry.id   2153ce9e4f5b471100ffd23fa3eb7c33
#
_cell.length_a   1.000
_cell.length_b   1.000
_cell.length_c   1.000
_cell.angle_alpha   90.00
_cell.angle_beta   90.00
_cell.angle_gamma   90.00
#
_symmetry.space_group_name_H-M   'P 1'
#
loop_
_entity.id
_entity.type
_entity.pdbx_description
1 polymer ?
#
loop_
_entity_poly.entity_id
_entity_poly.type
_entity_poly.pdbx_seq_one_letter_code
_entity_poly.pdbx_strand_id
1 'polypeptide(L)'
;MGSIFGGIYIGLTFNGGNGVLESYTERVARQSQFEFGRARMWGSLGWAVATFFAGLLFNINPQLNFLVASCSGLVFFILLARLRVSSAPHAMQEAVSGGKVTLEDALRLLTLPRFWALVFFVIGTCIYGVYDQQFPVYFSSQFATLQEGNEMYGYLNSFQVFLEAAGMFCAPWLVNRIGAKNGLIFAGMVMAMRMVASGLVEGPLLISITKLLHAVELPILLVAIFKYNSLNFDKRLSSTLYLVGFACTSSIIASVLSPLAGYSYEKYGFAQSYLIMGLLVFCTTFISIFLLRSGKSSADPLVSQPTAI
;
A
#
# COMPACT_ATOMS: atom_id res chain seq x y z
N MET A 1 -12.44 -5.66 -26.38
CA MET A 1 -12.79 -6.81 -25.51
C MET A 1 -11.54 -7.38 -24.80
N GLY A 2 -10.46 -7.76 -25.50
CA GLY A 2 -9.25 -8.32 -24.88
C GLY A 2 -8.61 -7.47 -23.78
N SER A 3 -8.57 -6.15 -23.93
CA SER A 3 -8.02 -5.22 -22.94
C SER A 3 -8.80 -5.20 -21.63
N ILE A 4 -10.12 -5.35 -21.68
CA ILE A 4 -10.97 -5.37 -20.47
C ILE A 4 -10.76 -6.69 -19.73
N PHE A 5 -10.80 -7.82 -20.41
CA PHE A 5 -10.54 -9.12 -19.77
C PHE A 5 -9.12 -9.23 -19.23
N GLY A 6 -8.13 -8.75 -20.01
CA GLY A 6 -6.73 -8.68 -19.56
C GLY A 6 -6.57 -7.79 -18.32
N GLY A 7 -7.20 -6.62 -18.30
CA GLY A 7 -7.17 -5.71 -17.15
C GLY A 7 -7.81 -6.31 -15.90
N ILE A 8 -8.96 -6.97 -16.02
CA ILE A 8 -9.63 -7.66 -14.92
C ILE A 8 -8.74 -8.81 -14.39
N TYR A 9 -8.18 -9.62 -15.29
CA TYR A 9 -7.30 -10.72 -14.91
C TYR A 9 -6.06 -10.24 -14.17
N ILE A 10 -5.37 -9.22 -14.71
CA ILE A 10 -4.19 -8.64 -14.06
C ILE A 10 -4.56 -8.00 -12.73
N GLY A 11 -5.67 -7.25 -12.66
CA GLY A 11 -6.14 -6.63 -11.41
C GLY A 11 -6.42 -7.67 -10.32
N LEU A 12 -7.11 -8.75 -10.64
CA LEU A 12 -7.41 -9.82 -9.68
C LEU A 12 -6.16 -10.58 -9.25
N THR A 13 -5.27 -10.92 -10.19
CA THR A 13 -4.08 -11.72 -9.87
C THR A 13 -3.02 -10.91 -9.13
N PHE A 14 -2.70 -9.70 -9.57
CA PHE A 14 -1.64 -8.89 -8.95
C PHE A 14 -2.14 -8.12 -7.74
N ASN A 15 -3.21 -7.32 -7.84
CA ASN A 15 -3.67 -6.52 -6.71
C ASN A 15 -4.32 -7.38 -5.64
N GLY A 16 -5.17 -8.34 -6.03
CA GLY A 16 -5.77 -9.30 -5.11
C GLY A 16 -4.71 -10.20 -4.46
N GLY A 17 -3.79 -10.74 -5.25
CA GLY A 17 -2.70 -11.58 -4.79
C GLY A 17 -1.77 -10.86 -3.81
N ASN A 18 -1.38 -9.62 -4.12
CA ASN A 18 -0.56 -8.80 -3.21
C ASN A 18 -1.28 -8.52 -1.90
N GLY A 19 -2.55 -8.14 -1.94
CA GLY A 19 -3.33 -7.89 -0.72
C GLY A 19 -3.44 -9.11 0.19
N VAL A 20 -3.70 -10.28 -0.40
CA VAL A 20 -3.74 -11.55 0.34
C VAL A 20 -2.37 -11.88 0.93
N LEU A 21 -1.29 -11.75 0.15
CA LEU A 21 0.07 -12.03 0.61
C LEU A 21 0.50 -11.10 1.75
N GLU A 22 0.21 -9.81 1.66
CA GLU A 22 0.50 -8.85 2.72
C GLU A 22 -0.28 -9.14 4.00
N SER A 23 -1.57 -9.47 3.87
CA SER A 23 -2.41 -9.88 5.01
C SER A 23 -1.91 -11.17 5.66
N TYR A 24 -1.49 -12.15 4.84
CA TYR A 24 -0.91 -13.39 5.33
C TYR A 24 0.42 -13.15 6.05
N THR A 25 1.30 -12.34 5.46
CA THR A 25 2.59 -11.98 6.04
C THR A 25 2.41 -11.25 7.38
N GLU A 26 1.47 -10.32 7.48
CA GLU A 26 1.15 -9.64 8.75
C GLU A 26 0.66 -10.64 9.81
N ARG A 27 -0.23 -11.55 9.43
CA ARG A 27 -0.73 -12.57 10.34
C ARG A 27 0.38 -13.47 10.88
N VAL A 28 1.28 -13.94 10.01
CA VAL A 28 2.44 -14.76 10.40
C VAL A 28 3.40 -13.94 11.26
N ALA A 29 3.68 -12.70 10.90
CA ALA A 29 4.53 -11.80 11.66
C ALA A 29 4.04 -11.63 13.10
N ARG A 30 2.75 -11.38 13.27
CA ARG A 30 2.11 -11.25 14.58
C ARG A 30 2.15 -12.56 15.40
N GLN A 31 1.90 -13.69 14.74
CA GLN A 31 1.96 -15.00 15.41
C GLN A 31 3.38 -15.39 15.83
N SER A 32 4.37 -15.01 15.04
CA SER A 32 5.78 -15.35 15.26
C SER A 32 6.56 -14.23 15.99
N GLN A 33 5.87 -13.20 16.47
CA GLN A 33 6.42 -12.10 17.29
C GLN A 33 7.53 -11.31 16.58
N PHE A 34 7.44 -11.14 15.25
CA PHE A 34 8.33 -10.25 14.51
C PHE A 34 7.56 -9.10 13.83
N GLU A 35 8.28 -8.03 13.48
CA GLU A 35 7.68 -6.85 12.88
C GLU A 35 7.37 -7.08 11.40
N PHE A 36 6.13 -6.81 10.98
CA PHE A 36 5.67 -6.94 9.59
C PHE A 36 6.59 -6.23 8.59
N GLY A 37 7.06 -5.01 8.92
CA GLY A 37 7.93 -4.23 8.03
C GLY A 37 9.23 -4.94 7.66
N ARG A 38 9.80 -5.74 8.59
CA ARG A 38 11.02 -6.53 8.32
C ARG A 38 10.79 -7.64 7.28
N ALA A 39 9.62 -8.27 7.31
CA ALA A 39 9.27 -9.25 6.28
C ALA A 39 8.95 -8.57 4.95
N ARG A 40 8.19 -7.48 4.97
CA ARG A 40 7.78 -6.72 3.79
C ARG A 40 8.97 -6.07 3.05
N MET A 41 10.04 -5.72 3.78
CA MET A 41 11.29 -5.21 3.21
C MET A 41 11.83 -6.13 2.10
N TRP A 42 11.78 -7.45 2.29
CA TRP A 42 12.25 -8.40 1.28
C TRP A 42 11.43 -8.36 -0.01
N GLY A 43 10.13 -8.03 0.11
CA GLY A 43 9.28 -7.81 -1.06
C GLY A 43 9.71 -6.58 -1.86
N SER A 44 10.01 -5.46 -1.20
CA SER A 44 10.51 -4.25 -1.85
C SER A 44 11.89 -4.48 -2.47
N LEU A 45 12.79 -5.18 -1.77
CA LEU A 45 14.10 -5.52 -2.31
C LEU A 45 13.98 -6.42 -3.56
N GLY A 46 13.11 -7.43 -3.51
CA GLY A 46 12.82 -8.29 -4.67
C GLY A 46 12.25 -7.51 -5.84
N TRP A 47 11.36 -6.55 -5.57
CA TRP A 47 10.83 -5.65 -6.59
C TRP A 47 11.93 -4.79 -7.23
N ALA A 48 12.84 -4.20 -6.43
CA ALA A 48 13.95 -3.40 -6.93
C ALA A 48 14.86 -4.22 -7.88
N VAL A 49 15.20 -5.44 -7.48
CA VAL A 49 16.00 -6.36 -8.30
C VAL A 49 15.25 -6.75 -9.58
N ALA A 50 13.97 -7.11 -9.46
CA ALA A 50 13.16 -7.52 -10.61
C ALA A 50 13.00 -6.38 -11.62
N THR A 51 12.75 -5.15 -11.19
CA THR A 51 12.59 -4.00 -12.09
C THR A 51 13.89 -3.63 -12.81
N PHE A 52 15.03 -3.77 -12.13
CA PHE A 52 16.33 -3.56 -12.76
C PHE A 52 16.58 -4.53 -13.92
N PHE A 53 16.36 -5.82 -13.71
CA PHE A 53 16.53 -6.82 -14.77
C PHE A 53 15.42 -6.76 -15.82
N ALA A 54 14.19 -6.41 -15.44
CA ALA A 54 13.07 -6.30 -16.38
C ALA A 54 13.33 -5.28 -17.50
N GLY A 55 13.94 -4.15 -17.18
CA GLY A 55 14.34 -3.15 -18.18
C GLY A 55 15.37 -3.69 -19.17
N LEU A 56 16.38 -4.41 -18.70
CA LEU A 56 17.39 -5.04 -19.56
C LEU A 56 16.79 -6.11 -20.46
N LEU A 57 15.97 -6.99 -19.89
CA LEU A 57 15.29 -8.06 -20.64
C LEU A 57 14.31 -7.54 -21.68
N PHE A 58 13.64 -6.43 -21.36
CA PHE A 58 12.70 -5.79 -22.29
C PHE A 58 13.38 -5.31 -23.58
N ASN A 59 14.61 -4.81 -23.47
CA ASN A 59 15.40 -4.37 -24.62
C ASN A 59 15.88 -5.53 -25.49
N ILE A 60 16.03 -6.74 -24.91
CA ILE A 60 16.41 -7.95 -25.66
C ILE A 60 15.17 -8.57 -26.32
N ASN A 61 14.17 -8.89 -25.52
CA ASN A 61 12.88 -9.41 -25.98
C ASN A 61 11.84 -9.24 -24.87
N PRO A 62 10.75 -8.46 -25.10
CA PRO A 62 9.69 -8.25 -24.10
C PRO A 62 9.06 -9.53 -23.55
N GLN A 63 9.02 -10.61 -24.35
CA GLN A 63 8.43 -11.90 -23.92
C GLN A 63 9.24 -12.58 -22.81
N LEU A 64 10.56 -12.29 -22.69
CA LEU A 64 11.39 -12.84 -21.62
C LEU A 64 10.89 -12.41 -20.23
N ASN A 65 10.34 -11.21 -20.10
CA ASN A 65 9.79 -10.76 -18.83
C ASN A 65 8.61 -11.64 -18.36
N PHE A 66 7.74 -12.03 -19.30
CA PHE A 66 6.62 -12.92 -18.97
C PHE A 66 7.09 -14.33 -18.62
N LEU A 67 8.12 -14.83 -19.32
CA LEU A 67 8.72 -16.15 -19.02
C LEU A 67 9.34 -16.17 -17.62
N VAL A 68 10.17 -15.17 -17.30
CA VAL A 68 10.83 -15.04 -15.99
C VAL A 68 9.78 -14.87 -14.88
N ALA A 69 8.75 -14.05 -15.10
CA ALA A 69 7.66 -13.89 -14.15
C ALA A 69 6.91 -15.21 -13.90
N SER A 70 6.63 -15.98 -14.96
CA SER A 70 5.95 -17.27 -14.86
C SER A 70 6.79 -18.30 -14.12
N CYS A 71 8.09 -18.40 -14.42
CA CYS A 71 9.01 -19.27 -13.71
C CYS A 71 9.13 -18.90 -12.22
N SER A 72 9.26 -17.59 -11.92
CA SER A 72 9.32 -17.09 -10.54
C SER A 72 8.03 -17.40 -9.79
N GLY A 73 6.86 -17.21 -10.43
CA GLY A 73 5.57 -17.58 -9.88
C GLY A 73 5.43 -19.07 -9.57
N LEU A 74 5.94 -19.93 -10.45
CA LEU A 74 5.94 -21.39 -10.23
C LEU A 74 6.83 -21.77 -9.03
N VAL A 75 8.03 -21.21 -8.95
CA VAL A 75 8.94 -21.40 -7.80
C VAL A 75 8.26 -20.94 -6.51
N PHE A 76 7.67 -19.77 -6.53
CA PHE A 76 6.95 -19.22 -5.38
C PHE A 76 5.77 -20.11 -4.96
N PHE A 77 4.99 -20.62 -5.91
CA PHE A 77 3.90 -21.55 -5.66
C PHE A 77 4.41 -22.84 -4.98
N ILE A 78 5.49 -23.44 -5.50
CA ILE A 78 6.09 -24.65 -4.92
C ILE A 78 6.59 -24.38 -3.49
N LEU A 79 7.24 -23.24 -3.26
CA LEU A 79 7.70 -22.84 -1.94
C LEU A 79 6.51 -22.69 -0.96
N LEU A 80 5.46 -21.99 -1.34
CA LEU A 80 4.26 -21.83 -0.49
C LEU A 80 3.58 -23.17 -0.20
N ALA A 81 3.49 -24.06 -1.20
CA ALA A 81 2.87 -25.37 -1.02
C ALA A 81 3.68 -26.29 -0.06
N ARG A 82 4.99 -26.05 0.04
CA ARG A 82 5.89 -26.81 0.94
C ARG A 82 6.06 -26.17 2.31
N LEU A 83 5.78 -24.88 2.45
CA LEU A 83 5.87 -24.16 3.72
C LEU A 83 4.84 -24.70 4.72
N ARG A 84 5.33 -25.36 5.76
CA ARG A 84 4.53 -25.67 6.94
C ARG A 84 4.84 -24.60 7.99
N VAL A 85 3.95 -23.63 8.14
CA VAL A 85 4.04 -22.68 9.25
C VAL A 85 3.66 -23.46 10.51
N SER A 86 4.66 -23.78 11.32
CA SER A 86 4.42 -24.36 12.65
C SER A 86 3.74 -23.30 13.52
N SER A 87 2.46 -23.49 13.78
CA SER A 87 1.73 -22.63 14.70
C SER A 87 2.33 -22.80 16.09
N ALA A 88 2.90 -21.73 16.65
CA ALA A 88 3.32 -21.75 18.07
C ALA A 88 2.12 -22.17 18.95
N PRO A 89 2.35 -22.88 20.08
CA PRO A 89 1.25 -23.38 20.93
C PRO A 89 0.25 -22.29 21.37
N HIS A 90 0.72 -21.06 21.59
CA HIS A 90 -0.14 -19.91 21.88
C HIS A 90 -1.01 -19.46 20.70
N ALA A 91 -0.49 -19.53 19.48
CA ALA A 91 -1.25 -19.19 18.28
C ALA A 91 -2.35 -20.22 17.98
N MET A 92 -2.13 -21.47 18.36
CA MET A 92 -3.13 -22.54 18.25
C MET A 92 -4.25 -22.32 19.28
N GLN A 93 -3.92 -21.83 20.47
CA GLN A 93 -4.88 -21.52 21.53
C GLN A 93 -5.70 -20.25 21.19
N GLU A 94 -5.10 -19.22 20.60
CA GLU A 94 -5.83 -18.06 20.06
C GLU A 94 -6.69 -18.43 18.83
N ALA A 95 -6.25 -19.35 17.99
CA ALA A 95 -7.03 -19.83 16.85
C ALA A 95 -8.20 -20.73 17.26
N VAL A 96 -8.06 -21.45 18.35
CA VAL A 96 -9.12 -22.33 18.91
C VAL A 96 -10.10 -21.54 19.78
N SER A 97 -9.62 -20.56 20.55
CA SER A 97 -10.46 -19.68 21.37
C SER A 97 -11.08 -18.50 20.59
N GLY A 98 -10.48 -18.11 19.46
CA GLY A 98 -11.05 -17.13 18.54
C GLY A 98 -11.87 -17.81 17.47
N GLY A 99 -13.19 -17.89 17.60
CA GLY A 99 -14.09 -18.47 16.61
C GLY A 99 -13.80 -18.02 15.17
N LYS A 100 -14.19 -18.82 14.18
CA LYS A 100 -14.05 -18.47 12.76
C LYS A 100 -14.70 -17.11 12.51
N VAL A 101 -13.99 -16.22 11.81
CA VAL A 101 -14.58 -14.96 11.35
C VAL A 101 -15.77 -15.29 10.45
N THR A 102 -16.95 -14.86 10.86
CA THR A 102 -18.18 -15.05 10.09
C THR A 102 -18.43 -13.86 9.17
N LEU A 103 -19.28 -14.05 8.17
CA LEU A 103 -19.72 -12.94 7.31
C LEU A 103 -20.44 -11.86 8.15
N GLU A 104 -21.15 -12.28 9.19
CA GLU A 104 -21.83 -11.37 10.12
C GLU A 104 -20.82 -10.47 10.86
N ASP A 105 -19.70 -11.02 11.33
CA ASP A 105 -18.62 -10.23 11.95
C ASP A 105 -18.06 -9.20 10.98
N ALA A 106 -17.88 -9.56 9.71
CA ALA A 106 -17.40 -8.65 8.66
C ALA A 106 -18.44 -7.56 8.34
N LEU A 107 -19.72 -7.90 8.26
CA LEU A 107 -20.80 -6.93 8.03
C LEU A 107 -20.98 -5.99 9.22
N ARG A 108 -20.77 -6.48 10.44
CA ARG A 108 -20.81 -5.65 11.65
C ARG A 108 -19.76 -4.53 11.64
N LEU A 109 -18.63 -4.70 10.93
CA LEU A 109 -17.65 -3.62 10.74
C LEU A 109 -18.28 -2.39 10.08
N LEU A 110 -19.19 -2.59 9.13
CA LEU A 110 -19.85 -1.51 8.40
C LEU A 110 -20.76 -0.65 9.30
N THR A 111 -21.14 -1.13 10.47
CA THR A 111 -21.93 -0.37 11.46
C THR A 111 -21.05 0.49 12.38
N LEU A 112 -19.73 0.30 12.37
CA LEU A 112 -18.83 0.99 13.26
C LEU A 112 -18.36 2.34 12.68
N PRO A 113 -18.59 3.48 13.36
CA PRO A 113 -18.08 4.78 12.90
C PRO A 113 -16.56 4.81 12.73
N ARG A 114 -15.82 4.03 13.53
CA ARG A 114 -14.34 3.91 13.43
C ARG A 114 -13.90 3.31 12.10
N PHE A 115 -14.68 2.38 11.55
CA PHE A 115 -14.41 1.79 10.24
C PHE A 115 -14.53 2.86 9.15
N TRP A 116 -15.58 3.66 9.16
CA TRP A 116 -15.77 4.71 8.18
C TRP A 116 -14.75 5.85 8.30
N ALA A 117 -14.29 6.15 9.52
CA ALA A 117 -13.17 7.08 9.71
C ALA A 117 -11.87 6.56 9.05
N LEU A 118 -11.59 5.25 9.16
CA LEU A 118 -10.46 4.63 8.47
C LEU A 118 -10.66 4.65 6.95
N VAL A 119 -11.83 4.27 6.46
CA VAL A 119 -12.17 4.28 5.03
C VAL A 119 -12.03 5.69 4.46
N PHE A 120 -12.50 6.72 5.16
CA PHE A 120 -12.33 8.12 4.74
C PHE A 120 -10.85 8.51 4.58
N PHE A 121 -10.01 8.14 5.55
CA PHE A 121 -8.56 8.34 5.46
C PHE A 121 -7.97 7.61 4.25
N VAL A 122 -8.37 6.35 4.04
CA VAL A 122 -7.91 5.53 2.92
C VAL A 122 -8.33 6.12 1.58
N ILE A 123 -9.57 6.60 1.44
CA ILE A 123 -10.06 7.27 0.22
C ILE A 123 -9.13 8.43 -0.16
N GLY A 124 -8.76 9.27 0.82
CA GLY A 124 -7.86 10.39 0.58
C GLY A 124 -6.45 9.96 0.20
N THR A 125 -5.86 9.06 0.98
CA THR A 125 -4.46 8.66 0.77
C THR A 125 -4.29 7.79 -0.48
N CYS A 126 -5.27 6.98 -0.87
CA CYS A 126 -5.18 6.12 -2.07
C CYS A 126 -5.13 6.90 -3.39
N ILE A 127 -5.32 8.21 -3.39
CA ILE A 127 -5.03 9.09 -4.52
C ILE A 127 -3.58 8.93 -5.00
N TYR A 128 -2.65 8.53 -4.10
CA TYR A 128 -1.26 8.27 -4.48
C TYR A 128 -1.13 7.24 -5.60
N GLY A 129 -1.97 6.20 -5.61
CA GLY A 129 -1.94 5.19 -6.67
C GLY A 129 -2.30 5.75 -8.03
N VAL A 130 -3.24 6.70 -8.09
CA VAL A 130 -3.63 7.40 -9.34
C VAL A 130 -2.52 8.34 -9.79
N TYR A 131 -1.91 9.08 -8.87
CA TYR A 131 -0.75 9.93 -9.13
C TYR A 131 0.43 9.11 -9.69
N ASP A 132 0.77 7.99 -9.06
CA ASP A 132 1.92 7.16 -9.45
C ASP A 132 1.72 6.45 -10.80
N GLN A 133 0.49 6.20 -11.25
CA GLN A 133 0.21 5.59 -12.55
C GLN A 133 0.72 6.42 -13.74
N GLN A 134 0.61 7.74 -13.66
CA GLN A 134 1.00 8.65 -14.74
C GLN A 134 2.32 9.37 -14.46
N PHE A 135 2.91 9.17 -13.31
CA PHE A 135 4.19 9.79 -12.96
C PHE A 135 5.33 9.45 -13.93
N PRO A 136 5.46 8.22 -14.50
CA PRO A 136 6.46 7.93 -15.52
C PRO A 136 6.36 8.85 -16.73
N VAL A 137 5.13 9.09 -17.21
CA VAL A 137 4.86 9.96 -18.38
C VAL A 137 5.25 11.40 -18.05
N TYR A 138 4.83 11.91 -16.90
CA TYR A 138 5.19 13.24 -16.44
C TYR A 138 6.71 13.41 -16.29
N PHE A 139 7.37 12.44 -15.69
CA PHE A 139 8.82 12.48 -15.48
C PHE A 139 9.57 12.44 -16.80
N SER A 140 9.18 11.55 -17.71
CA SER A 140 9.83 11.43 -19.02
C SER A 140 9.65 12.68 -19.89
N SER A 141 8.57 13.45 -19.70
CA SER A 141 8.36 14.73 -20.41
C SER A 141 9.33 15.85 -19.99
N GLN A 142 10.10 15.66 -18.94
CA GLN A 142 11.11 16.62 -18.47
C GLN A 142 12.46 16.49 -19.19
N PHE A 143 12.60 15.51 -20.07
CA PHE A 143 13.84 15.22 -20.81
C PHE A 143 13.73 15.60 -22.29
N ALA A 144 14.88 15.75 -22.94
CA ALA A 144 14.94 16.12 -24.35
C ALA A 144 14.35 15.01 -25.27
N THR A 145 14.49 13.76 -24.87
CA THR A 145 13.93 12.62 -25.59
C THR A 145 13.16 11.71 -24.64
N LEU A 146 12.09 11.09 -25.16
CA LEU A 146 11.28 10.13 -24.41
C LEU A 146 12.10 8.90 -23.98
N GLN A 147 13.05 8.49 -24.81
CA GLN A 147 13.92 7.35 -24.52
C GLN A 147 14.80 7.64 -23.28
N GLU A 148 15.47 8.79 -23.26
CA GLU A 148 16.26 9.24 -22.10
C GLU A 148 15.40 9.32 -20.84
N GLY A 149 14.23 9.92 -20.95
CA GLY A 149 13.29 10.03 -19.83
C GLY A 149 12.86 8.68 -19.26
N ASN A 150 12.58 7.71 -20.12
CA ASN A 150 12.19 6.35 -19.72
C ASN A 150 13.36 5.61 -19.03
N GLU A 151 14.59 5.74 -19.54
CA GLU A 151 15.79 5.15 -18.92
C GLU A 151 16.04 5.76 -17.54
N MET A 152 16.01 7.09 -17.44
CA MET A 152 16.20 7.80 -16.18
C MET A 152 15.08 7.50 -15.16
N TYR A 153 13.84 7.33 -15.63
CA TYR A 153 12.76 6.86 -14.75
C TYR A 153 13.03 5.46 -14.22
N GLY A 154 13.53 4.55 -15.03
CA GLY A 154 13.91 3.19 -14.60
C GLY A 154 14.92 3.21 -13.45
N TYR A 155 15.98 4.02 -13.59
CA TYR A 155 16.99 4.20 -12.53
C TYR A 155 16.41 4.83 -11.27
N LEU A 156 15.64 5.90 -11.43
CA LEU A 156 14.97 6.58 -10.31
C LEU A 156 14.03 5.65 -9.55
N ASN A 157 13.21 4.90 -10.28
CA ASN A 157 12.26 3.97 -9.67
C ASN A 157 12.96 2.82 -8.93
N SER A 158 14.01 2.24 -9.53
CA SER A 158 14.80 1.18 -8.87
C SER A 158 15.46 1.71 -7.59
N PHE A 159 16.04 2.92 -7.63
CA PHE A 159 16.64 3.55 -6.46
C PHE A 159 15.59 3.88 -5.38
N GLN A 160 14.44 4.41 -5.77
CA GLN A 160 13.34 4.69 -4.85
C GLN A 160 12.86 3.41 -4.14
N VAL A 161 12.68 2.31 -4.87
CA VAL A 161 12.23 1.03 -4.29
C VAL A 161 13.29 0.42 -3.38
N PHE A 162 14.57 0.59 -3.68
CA PHE A 162 15.66 0.21 -2.78
C PHE A 162 15.60 1.02 -1.46
N LEU A 163 15.39 2.33 -1.53
CA LEU A 163 15.19 3.16 -0.34
C LEU A 163 13.90 2.78 0.41
N GLU A 164 12.84 2.38 -0.30
CA GLU A 164 11.61 1.86 0.30
C GLU A 164 11.88 0.60 1.15
N ALA A 165 12.75 -0.30 0.68
CA ALA A 165 13.14 -1.47 1.47
C ALA A 165 13.80 -1.05 2.81
N ALA A 166 14.69 -0.06 2.79
CA ALA A 166 15.25 0.52 4.01
C ALA A 166 14.18 1.19 4.87
N GLY A 167 13.25 1.91 4.24
CA GLY A 167 12.08 2.50 4.91
C GLY A 167 11.23 1.45 5.62
N MET A 168 10.96 0.31 4.98
CA MET A 168 10.22 -0.81 5.58
C MET A 168 10.91 -1.39 6.81
N PHE A 169 12.25 -1.43 6.81
CA PHE A 169 13.01 -1.86 7.97
C PHE A 169 12.89 -0.87 9.15
N CYS A 170 12.90 0.43 8.87
CA CYS A 170 12.86 1.49 9.87
C CYS A 170 11.44 1.85 10.35
N ALA A 171 10.43 1.67 9.49
CA ALA A 171 9.05 2.08 9.76
C ALA A 171 8.47 1.52 11.08
N PRO A 172 8.68 0.24 11.47
CA PRO A 172 8.18 -0.27 12.74
C PRO A 172 8.72 0.50 13.94
N TRP A 173 10.01 0.85 13.95
CA TRP A 173 10.61 1.64 15.02
C TRP A 173 9.94 3.02 15.15
N LEU A 174 9.76 3.72 14.03
CA LEU A 174 9.11 5.02 14.02
C LEU A 174 7.64 4.93 14.47
N VAL A 175 6.87 4.01 13.88
CA VAL A 175 5.44 3.83 14.19
C VAL A 175 5.24 3.38 15.64
N ASN A 176 6.17 2.60 16.20
CA ASN A 176 6.13 2.22 17.61
C ASN A 176 6.33 3.44 18.53
N ARG A 177 7.17 4.38 18.12
CA ARG A 177 7.48 5.57 18.89
C ARG A 177 6.38 6.64 18.85
N ILE A 178 5.84 6.94 17.65
CA ILE A 178 4.85 8.01 17.46
C ILE A 178 3.40 7.53 17.61
N GLY A 179 3.18 6.20 17.57
CA GLY A 179 1.85 5.58 17.58
C GLY A 179 1.22 5.43 16.20
N ALA A 180 0.33 4.45 16.07
CA ALA A 180 -0.27 4.06 14.78
C ALA A 180 -1.07 5.19 14.12
N LYS A 181 -1.91 5.92 14.89
CA LYS A 181 -2.66 7.07 14.37
C LYS A 181 -1.73 8.14 13.80
N ASN A 182 -0.73 8.54 14.58
CA ASN A 182 0.20 9.59 14.14
C ASN A 182 1.05 9.11 12.96
N GLY A 183 1.35 7.82 12.88
CA GLY A 183 2.00 7.22 11.71
C GLY A 183 1.18 7.35 10.44
N LEU A 184 -0.15 7.08 10.51
CA LEU A 184 -1.06 7.28 9.39
C LEU A 184 -1.10 8.74 8.95
N ILE A 185 -1.29 9.67 9.90
CA ILE A 185 -1.33 11.11 9.60
C ILE A 185 0.00 11.58 9.01
N PHE A 186 1.14 11.16 9.56
CA PHE A 186 2.46 11.50 9.05
C PHE A 186 2.64 11.01 7.59
N ALA A 187 2.28 9.76 7.29
CA ALA A 187 2.34 9.23 5.94
C ALA A 187 1.46 10.03 4.96
N GLY A 188 0.22 10.33 5.35
CA GLY A 188 -0.70 11.14 4.53
C GLY A 188 -0.18 12.56 4.29
N MET A 189 0.44 13.20 5.28
CA MET A 189 1.04 14.53 5.12
C MET A 189 2.25 14.49 4.18
N VAL A 190 3.11 13.48 4.27
CA VAL A 190 4.24 13.31 3.34
C VAL A 190 3.74 13.07 1.91
N MET A 191 2.68 12.27 1.73
CA MET A 191 2.02 12.07 0.42
C MET A 191 1.51 13.40 -0.15
N ALA A 192 0.78 14.16 0.65
CA ALA A 192 0.27 15.47 0.22
C ALA A 192 1.41 16.41 -0.18
N MET A 193 2.45 16.50 0.64
CA MET A 193 3.62 17.32 0.36
C MET A 193 4.32 16.89 -0.94
N ARG A 194 4.48 15.58 -1.17
CA ARG A 194 5.09 15.03 -2.38
C ARG A 194 4.31 15.45 -3.63
N MET A 195 2.99 15.30 -3.63
CA MET A 195 2.14 15.63 -4.77
C MET A 195 2.12 17.14 -5.03
N VAL A 196 1.97 17.96 -3.98
CA VAL A 196 2.02 19.43 -4.09
C VAL A 196 3.39 19.85 -4.61
N ALA A 197 4.48 19.33 -4.05
CA ALA A 197 5.82 19.65 -4.50
C ALA A 197 6.04 19.27 -5.98
N SER A 198 5.54 18.10 -6.44
CA SER A 198 5.65 17.70 -7.84
C SER A 198 4.89 18.61 -8.80
N GLY A 199 3.86 19.32 -8.32
CA GLY A 199 3.14 20.32 -9.11
C GLY A 199 3.79 21.72 -9.09
N LEU A 200 4.71 21.98 -8.16
CA LEU A 200 5.36 23.27 -7.98
C LEU A 200 6.79 23.33 -8.51
N VAL A 201 7.47 22.19 -8.55
CA VAL A 201 8.87 22.13 -8.99
C VAL A 201 8.98 21.77 -10.46
N GLU A 202 10.03 22.29 -11.09
CA GLU A 202 10.36 22.00 -12.48
C GLU A 202 11.74 21.34 -12.57
N GLY A 203 11.90 20.56 -13.64
CA GLY A 203 13.16 19.89 -13.97
C GLY A 203 13.35 18.53 -13.28
N PRO A 204 14.08 17.63 -13.96
CA PRO A 204 14.15 16.21 -13.60
C PRO A 204 14.75 15.98 -12.21
N LEU A 205 15.70 16.81 -11.77
CA LEU A 205 16.36 16.63 -10.47
C LEU A 205 15.40 16.87 -9.30
N LEU A 206 14.67 18.02 -9.32
CA LEU A 206 13.75 18.35 -8.23
C LEU A 206 12.56 17.39 -8.20
N ILE A 207 12.04 16.99 -9.38
CA ILE A 207 10.97 15.99 -9.48
C ILE A 207 11.46 14.62 -8.97
N SER A 208 12.74 14.25 -9.22
CA SER A 208 13.31 13.03 -8.64
C SER A 208 13.30 13.06 -7.11
N ILE A 209 13.69 14.17 -6.51
CA ILE A 209 13.68 14.32 -5.05
C ILE A 209 12.27 14.16 -4.49
N THR A 210 11.26 14.74 -5.14
CA THR A 210 9.86 14.55 -4.71
C THR A 210 9.43 13.09 -4.80
N LYS A 211 9.85 12.37 -5.85
CA LYS A 211 9.55 10.94 -6.02
C LYS A 211 10.15 10.09 -4.90
N LEU A 212 11.35 10.42 -4.43
CA LEU A 212 12.02 9.67 -3.35
C LEU A 212 11.27 9.72 -2.01
N LEU A 213 10.42 10.72 -1.78
CA LEU A 213 9.56 10.78 -0.59
C LEU A 213 8.60 9.59 -0.48
N HIS A 214 8.30 8.94 -1.59
CA HIS A 214 7.51 7.70 -1.61
C HIS A 214 8.13 6.58 -0.77
N ALA A 215 9.46 6.52 -0.73
CA ALA A 215 10.20 5.56 0.10
C ALA A 215 10.01 5.78 1.62
N VAL A 216 9.50 6.94 2.03
CA VAL A 216 9.19 7.24 3.44
C VAL A 216 7.70 6.99 3.73
N GLU A 217 6.82 7.52 2.88
CA GLU A 217 5.37 7.50 3.14
C GLU A 217 4.76 6.11 3.10
N LEU A 218 5.09 5.31 2.07
CA LEU A 218 4.48 3.99 1.88
C LEU A 218 4.85 2.99 2.98
N PRO A 219 6.13 2.84 3.38
CA PRO A 219 6.49 1.99 4.50
C PRO A 219 5.78 2.33 5.80
N ILE A 220 5.70 3.62 6.12
CA ILE A 220 5.04 4.09 7.34
C ILE A 220 3.54 3.84 7.26
N LEU A 221 2.91 4.09 6.11
CA LEU A 221 1.49 3.82 5.88
C LEU A 221 1.16 2.35 6.13
N LEU A 222 1.89 1.43 5.49
CA LEU A 222 1.62 -0.01 5.58
C LEU A 222 1.80 -0.54 7.02
N VAL A 223 2.87 -0.17 7.69
CA VAL A 223 3.09 -0.57 9.08
C VAL A 223 2.04 0.03 10.01
N ALA A 224 1.74 1.32 9.82
CA ALA A 224 0.79 2.04 10.66
C ALA A 224 -0.64 1.54 10.49
N ILE A 225 -1.08 1.16 9.26
CA ILE A 225 -2.44 0.69 9.03
C ILE A 225 -2.70 -0.65 9.68
N PHE A 226 -1.77 -1.61 9.60
CA PHE A 226 -1.90 -2.89 10.29
C PHE A 226 -1.90 -2.72 11.80
N LYS A 227 -1.02 -1.87 12.32
CA LYS A 227 -0.97 -1.57 13.75
C LYS A 227 -2.23 -0.84 14.22
N TYR A 228 -2.74 0.12 13.45
CA TYR A 228 -3.99 0.82 13.74
C TYR A 228 -5.17 -0.15 13.79
N ASN A 229 -5.26 -1.06 12.83
CA ASN A 229 -6.30 -2.07 12.78
C ASN A 229 -6.25 -2.98 14.01
N SER A 230 -5.08 -3.46 14.40
CA SER A 230 -4.91 -4.35 15.55
C SER A 230 -5.18 -3.69 16.91
N LEU A 231 -5.07 -2.36 17.00
CA LEU A 231 -5.31 -1.59 18.23
C LEU A 231 -6.76 -1.10 18.37
N ASN A 232 -7.46 -0.88 17.25
CA ASN A 232 -8.78 -0.25 17.25
C ASN A 232 -9.93 -1.22 16.93
N PHE A 233 -9.60 -2.41 16.43
CA PHE A 233 -10.58 -3.42 16.06
C PHE A 233 -10.19 -4.80 16.62
N ASP A 234 -11.09 -5.77 16.51
CA ASP A 234 -10.78 -7.15 16.86
C ASP A 234 -9.62 -7.66 16.00
N LYS A 235 -8.58 -8.17 16.67
CA LYS A 235 -7.37 -8.67 16.02
C LYS A 235 -7.65 -9.77 14.98
N ARG A 236 -8.74 -10.54 15.16
CA ARG A 236 -9.18 -11.58 14.21
C ARG A 236 -9.59 -10.98 12.87
N LEU A 237 -10.07 -9.73 12.87
CA LEU A 237 -10.53 -9.01 11.69
C LEU A 237 -9.43 -8.19 11.01
N SER A 238 -8.20 -8.18 11.50
CA SER A 238 -7.11 -7.35 10.95
C SER A 238 -6.89 -7.58 9.46
N SER A 239 -6.85 -8.84 9.02
CA SER A 239 -6.72 -9.19 7.59
C SER A 239 -7.94 -8.75 6.77
N THR A 240 -9.15 -8.93 7.31
CA THR A 240 -10.39 -8.49 6.65
C THR A 240 -10.45 -6.97 6.54
N LEU A 241 -10.06 -6.25 7.59
CA LEU A 241 -9.96 -4.79 7.59
C LEU A 241 -8.94 -4.28 6.57
N TYR A 242 -7.80 -4.96 6.44
CA TYR A 242 -6.82 -4.60 5.43
C TYR A 242 -7.36 -4.84 4.01
N LEU A 243 -7.95 -6.01 3.77
CA LEU A 243 -8.46 -6.36 2.44
C LEU A 243 -9.66 -5.49 2.03
N VAL A 244 -10.63 -5.29 2.92
CA VAL A 244 -11.86 -4.54 2.62
C VAL A 244 -11.67 -3.04 2.85
N GLY A 245 -11.13 -2.67 4.01
CA GLY A 245 -10.97 -1.26 4.40
C GLY A 245 -9.85 -0.54 3.66
N PHE A 246 -8.80 -1.25 3.23
CA PHE A 246 -7.68 -0.64 2.52
C PHE A 246 -7.62 -1.10 1.07
N ALA A 247 -7.32 -2.37 0.77
CA ALA A 247 -7.02 -2.82 -0.57
C ALA A 247 -8.23 -2.69 -1.54
N CYS A 248 -9.41 -3.13 -1.12
CA CYS A 248 -10.63 -3.02 -1.93
C CYS A 248 -11.04 -1.55 -2.11
N THR A 249 -11.03 -0.76 -1.04
CA THR A 249 -11.33 0.68 -1.10
C THR A 249 -10.35 1.39 -2.04
N SER A 250 -9.04 1.11 -1.93
CA SER A 250 -8.02 1.66 -2.81
C SER A 250 -8.28 1.34 -4.28
N SER A 251 -8.61 0.09 -4.59
CA SER A 251 -8.89 -0.35 -5.96
C SER A 251 -10.14 0.33 -6.54
N ILE A 252 -11.21 0.46 -5.75
CA ILE A 252 -12.44 1.14 -6.16
C ILE A 252 -12.15 2.62 -6.44
N ILE A 253 -11.45 3.29 -5.54
CA ILE A 253 -11.10 4.71 -5.69
C ILE A 253 -10.20 4.93 -6.90
N ALA A 254 -9.18 4.09 -7.10
CA ALA A 254 -8.33 4.15 -8.28
C ALA A 254 -9.14 3.99 -9.59
N SER A 255 -10.09 3.06 -9.62
CA SER A 255 -10.96 2.83 -10.80
C SER A 255 -11.82 4.04 -11.13
N VAL A 256 -12.32 4.76 -10.13
CA VAL A 256 -13.17 5.96 -10.31
C VAL A 256 -12.32 7.18 -10.61
N LEU A 257 -11.21 7.37 -9.92
CA LEU A 257 -10.39 8.58 -10.04
C LEU A 257 -9.44 8.55 -11.25
N SER A 258 -9.00 7.38 -11.75
CA SER A 258 -8.07 7.32 -12.89
C SER A 258 -8.62 7.99 -14.16
N PRO A 259 -9.89 7.79 -14.58
CA PRO A 259 -10.45 8.52 -15.71
C PRO A 259 -10.55 10.04 -15.48
N LEU A 260 -10.91 10.44 -14.24
CA LEU A 260 -11.01 11.86 -13.87
C LEU A 260 -9.63 12.52 -13.87
N ALA A 261 -8.61 11.80 -13.39
CA ALA A 261 -7.23 12.25 -13.44
C ALA A 261 -6.73 12.39 -14.88
N GLY A 262 -7.03 11.41 -15.74
CA GLY A 262 -6.70 11.47 -17.17
C GLY A 262 -7.28 12.73 -17.83
N TYR A 263 -8.57 13.00 -17.62
CA TYR A 263 -9.22 14.22 -18.08
C TYR A 263 -8.56 15.50 -17.53
N SER A 264 -8.17 15.47 -16.24
CA SER A 264 -7.47 16.61 -15.61
C SER A 264 -6.10 16.85 -16.23
N TYR A 265 -5.34 15.79 -16.52
CA TYR A 265 -4.03 15.90 -17.16
C TYR A 265 -4.12 16.49 -18.57
N GLU A 266 -5.12 16.07 -19.35
CA GLU A 266 -5.35 16.61 -20.70
C GLU A 266 -5.77 18.08 -20.68
N LYS A 267 -6.63 18.47 -19.73
CA LYS A 267 -7.22 19.80 -19.68
C LYS A 267 -6.35 20.84 -18.99
N TYR A 268 -5.71 20.46 -17.86
CA TYR A 268 -4.97 21.39 -16.99
C TYR A 268 -3.48 21.11 -16.95
N GLY A 269 -3.03 19.99 -17.53
CA GLY A 269 -1.66 19.52 -17.42
C GLY A 269 -1.34 18.81 -16.12
N PHE A 270 -0.17 18.18 -16.06
CA PHE A 270 0.26 17.39 -14.92
C PHE A 270 0.47 18.23 -13.65
N ALA A 271 1.14 19.36 -13.75
CA ALA A 271 1.50 20.20 -12.60
C ALA A 271 0.25 20.64 -11.81
N GLN A 272 -0.75 21.19 -12.48
CA GLN A 272 -1.99 21.63 -11.81
C GLN A 272 -2.79 20.46 -11.29
N SER A 273 -2.83 19.35 -12.01
CA SER A 273 -3.52 18.13 -11.56
C SER A 273 -2.89 17.56 -10.30
N TYR A 274 -1.56 17.56 -10.20
CA TYR A 274 -0.84 17.12 -9.00
C TYR A 274 -1.05 18.06 -7.81
N LEU A 275 -1.14 19.37 -8.03
CA LEU A 275 -1.52 20.32 -7.00
C LEU A 275 -2.92 20.03 -6.43
N ILE A 276 -3.88 19.79 -7.32
CA ILE A 276 -5.27 19.46 -6.91
C ILE A 276 -5.28 18.16 -6.11
N MET A 277 -4.62 17.11 -6.60
CA MET A 277 -4.53 15.83 -5.89
C MET A 277 -3.85 15.97 -4.53
N GLY A 278 -2.74 16.70 -4.47
CA GLY A 278 -2.02 16.95 -3.23
C GLY A 278 -2.84 17.73 -2.19
N LEU A 279 -3.58 18.73 -2.63
CA LEU A 279 -4.50 19.47 -1.76
C LEU A 279 -5.66 18.60 -1.25
N LEU A 280 -6.22 17.73 -2.09
CA LEU A 280 -7.24 16.76 -1.67
C LEU A 280 -6.70 15.79 -0.60
N VAL A 281 -5.49 15.25 -0.81
CA VAL A 281 -4.83 14.39 0.19
C VAL A 281 -4.54 15.15 1.48
N PHE A 282 -4.10 16.39 1.37
CA PHE A 282 -3.87 17.26 2.53
C PHE A 282 -5.16 17.48 3.34
N CYS A 283 -6.23 17.91 2.67
CA CYS A 283 -7.52 18.16 3.35
C CYS A 283 -8.09 16.91 4.00
N THR A 284 -8.07 15.76 3.29
CA THR A 284 -8.57 14.50 3.85
C THR A 284 -7.71 14.01 5.01
N THR A 285 -6.38 14.15 4.93
CA THR A 285 -5.47 13.80 6.03
C THR A 285 -5.67 14.73 7.23
N PHE A 286 -5.84 16.02 7.00
CA PHE A 286 -6.09 17.00 8.06
C PHE A 286 -7.41 16.70 8.79
N ILE A 287 -8.49 16.45 8.08
CA ILE A 287 -9.78 16.05 8.67
C ILE A 287 -9.62 14.74 9.46
N SER A 288 -8.81 13.80 8.95
CA SER A 288 -8.56 12.52 9.61
C SER A 288 -7.83 12.64 10.96
N ILE A 289 -7.16 13.76 11.24
CA ILE A 289 -6.61 14.05 12.58
C ILE A 289 -7.72 14.00 13.66
N PHE A 290 -8.90 14.48 13.32
CA PHE A 290 -10.04 14.54 14.24
C PHE A 290 -10.89 13.26 14.20
N LEU A 291 -10.97 12.61 13.06
CA LEU A 291 -11.80 11.40 12.88
C LEU A 291 -11.13 10.14 13.42
N LEU A 292 -9.81 9.98 13.21
CA LEU A 292 -9.09 8.80 13.67
C LEU A 292 -8.89 8.86 15.19
N ARG A 293 -9.20 7.76 15.87
CA ARG A 293 -9.00 7.64 17.31
C ARG A 293 -7.60 7.13 17.61
N SER A 294 -6.96 7.69 18.64
CA SER A 294 -5.76 7.07 19.21
C SER A 294 -6.19 5.82 19.94
N GLY A 295 -5.71 4.64 19.49
CA GLY A 295 -5.94 3.40 20.21
C GLY A 295 -5.29 3.50 21.59
N LYS A 296 -6.09 3.78 22.62
CA LYS A 296 -5.73 3.51 24.00
C LYS A 296 -6.26 2.13 24.36
N SER A 297 -5.36 1.26 24.79
CA SER A 297 -5.54 0.09 25.64
C SER A 297 -6.96 -0.12 26.20
N SER A 298 -7.56 -1.26 25.84
CA SER A 298 -8.39 -2.13 26.69
C SER A 298 -9.46 -1.55 27.65
N ALA A 299 -10.09 -0.43 27.38
CA ALA A 299 -11.14 0.09 28.26
C ALA A 299 -12.45 0.45 27.52
N ASP A 300 -12.75 -0.19 26.40
CA ASP A 300 -14.05 -0.02 25.74
C ASP A 300 -14.91 -1.27 26.03
N PRO A 301 -16.04 -1.16 26.77
CA PRO A 301 -16.87 -2.29 27.20
C PRO A 301 -17.43 -3.14 26.03
N LEU A 302 -17.42 -2.62 24.82
CA LEU A 302 -17.89 -3.34 23.62
C LEU A 302 -16.84 -4.31 23.03
N VAL A 303 -15.57 -4.23 23.46
CA VAL A 303 -14.49 -5.14 23.05
C VAL A 303 -14.27 -6.26 24.07
N SER A 304 -14.79 -6.12 25.27
CA SER A 304 -14.55 -7.00 26.43
C SER A 304 -15.73 -7.90 26.81
N GLN A 305 -16.80 -8.00 26.03
CA GLN A 305 -17.82 -9.03 26.27
C GLN A 305 -17.39 -10.35 25.62
N PRO A 306 -16.89 -11.33 26.39
CA PRO A 306 -17.02 -12.71 25.97
C PRO A 306 -18.53 -12.99 25.95
N THR A 307 -19.07 -13.33 24.78
CA THR A 307 -20.40 -13.93 24.68
C THR A 307 -20.43 -15.12 25.64
N ALA A 308 -21.01 -14.92 26.84
CA ALA A 308 -21.56 -15.98 27.62
C ALA A 308 -22.76 -16.54 26.82
N ILE A 309 -22.66 -17.77 26.53
CA ILE A 309 -23.52 -18.89 26.23
C ILE A 309 -23.05 -19.62 24.99
#